data_7f8e744d2c33829155b552a5a97772f1
#
_entry.id   7f8e744d2c33829155b552a5a97772f1
#
_cell.length_a   1.000
_cell.length_b   1.000
_cell.length_c   1.000
_cell.angle_alpha   90.00
_cell.angle_beta   90.00
_cell.angle_gamma   90.00
#
_symmetry.space_group_name_H-M   'P 1'
#
loop_
_entity.id
_entity.type
_entity.pdbx_description
1 polymer ?
#
loop_
_entity_poly.entity_id
_entity_poly.type
_entity_poly.pdbx_seq_one_letter_code
_entity_poly.pdbx_strand_id
1 'polypeptide(L)'
;MNPNQKIITIGSVCMVIGIVSLMLQIGNIISIWVSHSIQTGNQYQPEPCNQSITEQAVTSVALASNSSLCPISGWAIYSKDNGIRIGSKGDVFVIREPFISCSHLECRTFFLTQGALLNDKHSNGTVKDRSPYRTLMSCPMGEAPSPYNSRFESVAWSASACHDGISWLTIGISGPDNGAVAVLKYNGIITDTIKSWRNNILRTQESECACVNGSCFTVMTDGPSNGQASYKIFKIEKGKVVKSVELNAPNYHYEECSCYPDAGEIMCVCRDNWHGSNRPWVSFNQNLDYQLGYVCSGVFGDNPRPNDGTGNCGPMSSNGAYGVKGFSFKYGNGVWIGRTKSTSSRSGFEMIWDPNGWTETDSSFSVKQDIVAITDWSGYSGSFVQHPELTGLDCIRPCFWVELIRGRPKENTIWTSGSSISFCGVNSETV
;
A
#
# COMPACT_ATOMS: atom_id res chain seq x y z
N MET A 1 -51.46 0.32 5.45
CA MET A 1 -50.36 0.98 4.74
C MET A 1 -49.15 0.04 4.74
N ASN A 2 -48.73 -0.41 3.59
CA ASN A 2 -47.73 -1.42 3.41
C ASN A 2 -46.35 -0.84 3.78
N PRO A 3 -45.54 -1.46 4.64
CA PRO A 3 -44.24 -0.94 5.08
C PRO A 3 -43.19 -0.78 3.98
N ASN A 4 -43.46 -1.28 2.78
CA ASN A 4 -42.53 -1.19 1.64
C ASN A 4 -42.61 0.15 0.86
N GLN A 5 -43.43 1.10 1.27
CA GLN A 5 -43.50 2.43 0.65
C GLN A 5 -42.63 3.51 1.29
N LYS A 6 -41.83 3.17 2.30
CA LYS A 6 -40.97 4.15 3.03
C LYS A 6 -39.50 4.11 2.69
N ILE A 7 -39.10 3.38 1.66
CA ILE A 7 -37.68 3.35 1.20
C ILE A 7 -37.58 3.97 -0.20
N ILE A 8 -38.15 5.14 -0.37
CA ILE A 8 -37.72 6.07 -1.43
C ILE A 8 -37.36 7.36 -0.71
N THR A 9 -36.27 7.30 0.03
CA THR A 9 -35.67 8.48 0.62
C THR A 9 -34.76 9.10 -0.44
N ILE A 10 -35.15 10.23 -0.94
CA ILE A 10 -34.38 11.41 -1.36
C ILE A 10 -32.85 11.19 -1.32
N GLY A 11 -32.37 10.31 -2.15
CA GLY A 11 -30.94 10.00 -2.21
C GLY A 11 -30.41 9.73 -3.60
N SER A 12 -31.13 10.05 -4.63
CA SER A 12 -30.61 10.00 -6.01
C SER A 12 -31.61 10.63 -6.97
N VAL A 13 -31.64 11.92 -6.98
CA VAL A 13 -32.36 12.70 -8.00
C VAL A 13 -31.92 12.30 -9.41
N CYS A 14 -30.66 11.92 -9.60
CA CYS A 14 -30.16 11.39 -10.87
C CYS A 14 -30.77 10.04 -11.27
N MET A 15 -31.04 9.16 -10.30
CA MET A 15 -31.69 7.85 -10.60
C MET A 15 -33.16 8.01 -10.92
N VAL A 16 -33.85 8.96 -10.27
CA VAL A 16 -35.26 9.28 -10.55
C VAL A 16 -35.43 9.91 -11.93
N ILE A 17 -34.49 10.75 -12.39
CA ILE A 17 -34.54 11.37 -13.72
C ILE A 17 -34.33 10.33 -14.81
N GLY A 18 -33.43 9.36 -14.64
CA GLY A 18 -33.25 8.25 -15.56
C GLY A 18 -34.51 7.38 -15.70
N ILE A 19 -35.17 7.09 -14.57
CA ILE A 19 -36.41 6.30 -14.54
C ILE A 19 -37.58 7.11 -15.11
N VAL A 20 -37.63 8.40 -14.86
CA VAL A 20 -38.64 9.30 -15.40
C VAL A 20 -38.52 9.42 -16.93
N SER A 21 -37.30 9.46 -17.46
CA SER A 21 -37.07 9.47 -18.92
C SER A 21 -37.53 8.16 -19.61
N LEU A 22 -37.39 7.02 -18.93
CA LEU A 22 -37.81 5.72 -19.41
C LEU A 22 -39.34 5.53 -19.28
N MET A 23 -39.97 6.13 -18.29
CA MET A 23 -41.43 6.01 -18.00
C MET A 23 -42.28 7.02 -18.72
N LEU A 24 -41.71 8.05 -19.36
CA LEU A 24 -42.43 8.98 -20.24
C LEU A 24 -43.07 8.33 -21.46
N GLN A 25 -42.74 7.08 -21.76
CA GLN A 25 -43.40 6.27 -22.78
C GLN A 25 -44.62 5.49 -22.26
N ILE A 26 -44.94 5.55 -20.96
CA ILE A 26 -45.99 4.73 -20.33
C ILE A 26 -47.01 5.58 -19.54
N GLY A 27 -47.54 6.65 -20.08
CA GLY A 27 -48.83 7.15 -19.67
C GLY A 27 -48.91 8.32 -18.65
N ASN A 28 -50.04 8.95 -18.68
CA ASN A 28 -50.56 10.21 -18.15
C ASN A 28 -50.30 10.60 -16.66
N ILE A 29 -49.70 9.80 -15.84
CA ILE A 29 -49.52 10.11 -14.42
C ILE A 29 -48.30 11.01 -14.17
N ILE A 30 -47.29 10.90 -15.02
CA ILE A 30 -46.04 11.65 -14.88
C ILE A 30 -46.19 13.09 -15.40
N SER A 31 -47.04 13.31 -16.40
CA SER A 31 -47.33 14.66 -16.90
C SER A 31 -47.98 15.56 -15.86
N ILE A 32 -48.75 15.02 -14.90
CA ILE A 32 -49.41 15.78 -13.85
C ILE A 32 -48.39 16.26 -12.81
N TRP A 33 -47.36 15.49 -12.53
CA TRP A 33 -46.31 15.86 -11.57
C TRP A 33 -45.38 16.92 -12.14
N VAL A 34 -44.96 16.81 -13.38
CA VAL A 34 -44.13 17.80 -14.07
C VAL A 34 -44.88 19.12 -14.25
N SER A 35 -46.17 19.05 -14.58
CA SER A 35 -47.02 20.26 -14.72
C SER A 35 -47.22 21.01 -13.37
N HIS A 36 -47.27 20.27 -12.26
CA HIS A 36 -47.43 20.87 -10.94
C HIS A 36 -46.16 21.58 -10.46
N SER A 37 -44.99 21.05 -10.80
CA SER A 37 -43.71 21.68 -10.48
C SER A 37 -43.46 22.97 -11.30
N ILE A 38 -43.98 23.01 -12.53
CA ILE A 38 -43.86 24.18 -13.41
C ILE A 38 -44.77 25.34 -12.94
N GLN A 39 -45.94 25.02 -12.30
CA GLN A 39 -46.87 26.05 -11.81
C GLN A 39 -46.42 26.70 -10.51
N THR A 40 -45.46 26.16 -9.76
CA THR A 40 -44.99 26.73 -8.48
C THR A 40 -43.79 27.70 -8.66
N GLY A 41 -43.39 28.02 -9.86
CA GLY A 41 -42.43 29.09 -10.14
C GLY A 41 -40.98 28.83 -9.67
N ASN A 42 -40.66 27.65 -9.16
CA ASN A 42 -39.30 27.26 -8.87
C ASN A 42 -38.72 26.48 -10.06
N GLN A 43 -38.06 27.20 -10.95
CA GLN A 43 -37.19 26.59 -11.94
C GLN A 43 -35.95 26.00 -11.21
N TYR A 44 -36.06 24.75 -10.78
CA TYR A 44 -34.91 23.95 -10.44
C TYR A 44 -34.35 23.40 -11.76
N GLN A 45 -33.35 24.06 -12.31
CA GLN A 45 -32.50 23.44 -13.31
C GLN A 45 -31.56 22.47 -12.58
N PRO A 46 -31.62 21.16 -12.85
CA PRO A 46 -30.59 20.28 -12.33
C PRO A 46 -29.28 20.72 -12.97
N GLU A 47 -28.35 21.15 -12.10
CA GLU A 47 -26.95 21.28 -12.53
C GLU A 47 -26.52 19.98 -13.20
N PRO A 48 -25.91 20.01 -14.36
CA PRO A 48 -25.37 18.79 -14.97
C PRO A 48 -24.39 18.17 -14.01
N CYS A 49 -24.56 16.85 -13.76
CA CYS A 49 -23.58 16.05 -12.98
C CYS A 49 -22.18 16.38 -13.50
N ASN A 50 -21.39 16.96 -12.63
CA ASN A 50 -20.22 17.74 -12.98
C ASN A 50 -19.13 16.87 -13.63
N GLN A 51 -19.01 16.92 -14.94
CA GLN A 51 -17.85 16.36 -15.65
C GLN A 51 -16.54 17.05 -15.28
N SER A 52 -16.62 18.23 -14.61
CA SER A 52 -15.45 19.04 -14.25
C SER A 52 -14.56 18.40 -13.18
N ILE A 53 -15.11 17.55 -12.28
CA ILE A 53 -14.30 16.90 -11.25
C ILE A 53 -13.35 15.84 -11.85
N THR A 54 -13.80 15.16 -12.90
CA THR A 54 -13.00 14.13 -13.57
C THR A 54 -11.84 14.75 -14.36
N GLU A 55 -12.09 15.86 -15.04
CA GLU A 55 -11.05 16.58 -15.77
C GLU A 55 -10.02 17.25 -14.84
N GLN A 56 -10.45 17.82 -13.73
CA GLN A 56 -9.52 18.36 -12.73
C GLN A 56 -8.66 17.27 -12.10
N ALA A 57 -9.22 16.11 -11.78
CA ALA A 57 -8.48 14.97 -11.23
C ALA A 57 -7.40 14.49 -12.22
N VAL A 58 -7.71 14.35 -13.49
CA VAL A 58 -6.75 13.94 -14.54
C VAL A 58 -5.63 14.97 -14.68
N THR A 59 -5.95 16.25 -14.63
CA THR A 59 -4.96 17.33 -14.70
C THR A 59 -4.05 17.34 -13.48
N SER A 60 -4.59 17.08 -12.29
CA SER A 60 -3.83 16.98 -11.05
C SER A 60 -2.82 15.84 -11.06
N VAL A 61 -3.23 14.65 -11.53
CA VAL A 61 -2.32 13.49 -11.68
C VAL A 61 -1.15 13.81 -12.60
N ALA A 62 -1.40 14.46 -13.73
CA ALA A 62 -0.37 14.86 -14.68
C ALA A 62 0.64 15.85 -14.07
N LEU A 63 0.20 16.76 -13.21
CA LEU A 63 1.07 17.72 -12.51
C LEU A 63 1.97 17.05 -11.47
N ALA A 64 1.44 16.06 -10.72
CA ALA A 64 2.19 15.33 -9.70
C ALA A 64 3.23 14.37 -10.27
N SER A 65 3.04 13.88 -11.49
CA SER A 65 3.77 12.75 -12.07
C SER A 65 5.28 12.96 -12.23
N ASN A 66 5.73 14.21 -12.36
CA ASN A 66 7.16 14.55 -12.55
C ASN A 66 7.78 15.19 -11.31
N SER A 67 7.07 15.28 -10.22
CA SER A 67 7.60 15.83 -8.98
C SER A 67 8.63 14.92 -8.36
N SER A 68 9.67 15.53 -7.77
CA SER A 68 10.67 14.83 -6.98
C SER A 68 10.21 14.70 -5.52
N LEU A 69 10.85 13.80 -4.78
CA LEU A 69 10.69 13.73 -3.32
C LEU A 69 11.06 15.07 -2.67
N CYS A 70 10.30 15.46 -1.65
CA CYS A 70 10.62 16.63 -0.85
C CYS A 70 11.96 16.44 -0.12
N PRO A 71 12.80 17.49 -0.03
CA PRO A 71 13.93 17.45 0.88
C PRO A 71 13.43 17.32 2.32
N ILE A 72 14.12 16.48 3.10
CA ILE A 72 13.74 16.22 4.49
C ILE A 72 14.97 16.25 5.40
N SER A 73 14.75 16.57 6.67
CA SER A 73 15.79 16.55 7.72
C SER A 73 15.50 15.52 8.82
N GLY A 74 14.32 14.94 8.81
CA GLY A 74 13.91 13.95 9.81
C GLY A 74 12.47 13.47 9.56
N TRP A 75 11.92 12.77 10.55
CA TRP A 75 10.63 12.09 10.46
C TRP A 75 9.78 12.43 11.67
N ALA A 76 8.50 12.65 11.44
CA ALA A 76 7.53 12.91 12.49
C ALA A 76 6.36 11.93 12.41
N ILE A 77 5.82 11.56 13.55
CA ILE A 77 4.63 10.70 13.62
C ILE A 77 3.46 11.36 12.87
N TYR A 78 2.78 10.56 12.09
CA TYR A 78 1.64 11.00 11.28
C TYR A 78 0.33 10.37 11.71
N SER A 79 0.31 9.05 11.96
CA SER A 79 -0.87 8.34 12.44
C SER A 79 -0.51 7.13 13.28
N LYS A 80 -1.47 6.68 14.11
CA LYS A 80 -1.39 5.43 14.86
C LYS A 80 -2.82 4.91 15.06
N ASP A 81 -3.09 3.66 14.72
CA ASP A 81 -4.45 3.12 14.80
C ASP A 81 -4.82 2.51 16.15
N ASN A 82 -3.84 2.10 16.96
CA ASN A 82 -4.03 1.44 18.25
C ASN A 82 -4.91 0.17 18.20
N GLY A 83 -4.93 -0.53 17.05
CA GLY A 83 -5.85 -1.64 16.82
C GLY A 83 -5.76 -2.76 17.84
N ILE A 84 -4.55 -3.17 18.24
CA ILE A 84 -4.38 -4.23 19.25
C ILE A 84 -4.92 -3.79 20.62
N ARG A 85 -4.64 -2.55 21.03
CA ARG A 85 -5.12 -2.02 22.31
C ARG A 85 -6.64 -1.90 22.33
N ILE A 86 -7.22 -1.40 21.27
CA ILE A 86 -8.68 -1.25 21.13
C ILE A 86 -9.35 -2.63 21.02
N GLY A 87 -8.74 -3.55 20.27
CA GLY A 87 -9.25 -4.90 20.03
C GLY A 87 -9.33 -5.78 21.27
N SER A 88 -8.60 -5.44 22.34
CA SER A 88 -8.73 -6.11 23.63
C SER A 88 -10.10 -5.86 24.31
N LYS A 89 -10.82 -4.82 23.91
CA LYS A 89 -12.09 -4.39 24.50
C LYS A 89 -13.20 -4.13 23.49
N GLY A 90 -12.92 -4.23 22.20
CA GLY A 90 -13.87 -3.91 21.14
C GLY A 90 -13.72 -4.79 19.92
N ASP A 91 -14.54 -4.54 18.91
CA ASP A 91 -14.57 -5.32 17.67
C ASP A 91 -13.50 -4.81 16.70
N VAL A 92 -12.33 -5.42 16.73
CA VAL A 92 -11.22 -5.15 15.81
C VAL A 92 -10.81 -6.46 15.13
N PHE A 93 -10.56 -6.41 13.83
CA PHE A 93 -10.12 -7.57 13.08
C PHE A 93 -8.73 -8.05 13.51
N VAL A 94 -8.54 -9.36 13.47
CA VAL A 94 -7.20 -9.96 13.44
C VAL A 94 -6.63 -9.69 12.04
N ILE A 95 -5.53 -8.95 11.98
CA ILE A 95 -4.91 -8.55 10.73
C ILE A 95 -3.40 -8.77 10.75
N ARG A 96 -2.81 -8.87 9.58
CA ARG A 96 -1.40 -8.62 9.34
C ARG A 96 -1.23 -7.89 8.02
N GLU A 97 0.01 -7.55 7.71
CA GLU A 97 0.41 -6.83 6.52
C GLU A 97 -0.43 -5.56 6.28
N PRO A 98 -0.59 -4.68 7.31
CA PRO A 98 -1.18 -3.38 7.07
C PRO A 98 -0.24 -2.54 6.21
N PHE A 99 -0.81 -1.75 5.32
CA PHE A 99 -0.06 -0.71 4.61
C PHE A 99 -0.93 0.52 4.38
N ILE A 100 -0.31 1.64 4.10
CA ILE A 100 -1.00 2.90 3.87
C ILE A 100 -0.80 3.31 2.42
N SER A 101 -1.86 3.81 1.82
CA SER A 101 -1.84 4.46 0.52
C SER A 101 -2.76 5.67 0.54
N CYS A 102 -2.35 6.74 -0.14
CA CYS A 102 -3.08 8.00 -0.18
C CYS A 102 -3.58 8.29 -1.59
N SER A 103 -4.84 8.74 -1.66
CA SER A 103 -5.37 9.42 -2.83
C SER A 103 -5.00 10.90 -2.76
N HIS A 104 -5.51 11.71 -3.67
CA HIS A 104 -5.37 13.16 -3.62
C HIS A 104 -6.30 13.83 -2.58
N LEU A 105 -7.15 13.05 -1.89
CA LEU A 105 -8.11 13.56 -0.90
C LEU A 105 -7.88 12.97 0.51
N GLU A 106 -7.46 11.70 0.60
CA GLU A 106 -7.37 10.99 1.88
C GLU A 106 -6.28 9.91 1.86
N CYS A 107 -5.83 9.51 3.04
CA CYS A 107 -5.03 8.32 3.23
C CYS A 107 -5.87 7.21 3.85
N ARG A 108 -5.66 5.99 3.39
CA ARG A 108 -6.34 4.79 3.88
C ARG A 108 -5.34 3.75 4.34
N THR A 109 -5.70 3.03 5.38
CA THR A 109 -5.00 1.82 5.80
C THR A 109 -5.64 0.62 5.10
N PHE A 110 -4.83 -0.12 4.36
CA PHE A 110 -5.17 -1.42 3.77
C PHE A 110 -4.57 -2.51 4.64
N PHE A 111 -5.25 -3.63 4.77
CA PHE A 111 -4.80 -4.73 5.63
C PHE A 111 -5.38 -6.06 5.17
N LEU A 112 -4.71 -7.15 5.56
CA LEU A 112 -5.16 -8.51 5.28
C LEU A 112 -5.74 -9.12 6.56
N THR A 113 -7.06 -9.33 6.56
CA THR A 113 -7.75 -9.94 7.70
C THR A 113 -7.55 -11.44 7.72
N GLN A 114 -7.75 -12.05 8.89
CA GLN A 114 -7.84 -13.50 9.04
C GLN A 114 -9.29 -13.99 9.04
N GLY A 115 -10.26 -13.09 8.84
CA GLY A 115 -11.69 -13.42 8.92
C GLY A 115 -12.21 -13.58 10.34
N ALA A 116 -11.55 -12.98 11.31
CA ALA A 116 -11.90 -13.09 12.72
C ALA A 116 -11.69 -11.77 13.47
N LEU A 117 -12.39 -11.60 14.57
CA LEU A 117 -12.19 -10.50 15.51
C LEU A 117 -11.21 -10.92 16.61
N LEU A 118 -10.40 -9.95 17.06
CA LEU A 118 -9.30 -10.22 18.00
C LEU A 118 -9.76 -10.80 19.34
N ASN A 119 -10.91 -10.39 19.84
CA ASN A 119 -11.47 -10.82 21.11
C ASN A 119 -12.52 -11.94 20.99
N ASP A 120 -12.63 -12.56 19.82
CA ASP A 120 -13.60 -13.64 19.57
C ASP A 120 -12.91 -15.01 19.54
N LYS A 121 -13.68 -16.07 19.76
CA LYS A 121 -13.24 -17.47 19.67
C LYS A 121 -12.66 -17.85 18.30
N HIS A 122 -13.14 -17.22 17.24
CA HIS A 122 -12.65 -17.44 15.87
C HIS A 122 -11.23 -16.93 15.63
N SER A 123 -10.66 -16.14 16.56
CA SER A 123 -9.27 -15.75 16.53
C SER A 123 -8.30 -16.92 16.80
N ASN A 124 -8.80 -18.01 17.36
CA ASN A 124 -7.97 -19.19 17.66
C ASN A 124 -7.36 -19.80 16.39
N GLY A 125 -6.03 -19.84 16.35
CA GLY A 125 -5.28 -20.39 15.23
C GLY A 125 -5.10 -19.43 14.05
N THR A 126 -5.47 -18.17 14.18
CA THR A 126 -5.26 -17.13 13.13
C THR A 126 -3.82 -16.66 13.09
N VAL A 127 -2.92 -17.56 12.70
CA VAL A 127 -1.47 -17.33 12.66
C VAL A 127 -0.86 -17.65 11.29
N LYS A 128 -1.65 -18.14 10.34
CA LYS A 128 -1.17 -18.57 9.02
C LYS A 128 -1.04 -17.39 8.08
N ASP A 129 0.01 -17.40 7.26
CA ASP A 129 0.22 -16.39 6.23
C ASP A 129 -0.84 -16.49 5.12
N ARG A 130 -1.20 -17.70 4.72
CA ARG A 130 -2.16 -17.96 3.65
C ARG A 130 -3.28 -18.87 4.12
N SER A 131 -4.50 -18.44 3.83
CA SER A 131 -5.71 -19.24 4.04
C SER A 131 -6.82 -18.71 3.13
N PRO A 132 -7.89 -19.48 2.89
CA PRO A 132 -9.03 -18.99 2.11
C PRO A 132 -9.83 -17.91 2.83
N TYR A 133 -9.59 -17.65 4.11
CA TYR A 133 -10.27 -16.62 4.90
C TYR A 133 -9.60 -15.25 4.81
N ARG A 134 -8.37 -15.17 4.30
CA ARG A 134 -7.67 -13.91 4.21
C ARG A 134 -8.31 -12.98 3.19
N THR A 135 -8.42 -11.72 3.57
CA THR A 135 -9.19 -10.72 2.83
C THR A 135 -8.50 -9.37 2.89
N LEU A 136 -8.33 -8.74 1.74
CA LEU A 136 -7.90 -7.34 1.66
C LEU A 136 -9.09 -6.45 1.98
N MET A 137 -8.93 -5.64 3.01
CA MET A 137 -9.88 -4.61 3.42
C MET A 137 -9.19 -3.28 3.62
N SER A 138 -9.93 -2.21 3.74
CA SER A 138 -9.39 -0.88 4.04
C SER A 138 -10.29 -0.09 4.98
N CYS A 139 -9.66 0.78 5.77
CA CYS A 139 -10.35 1.74 6.63
C CYS A 139 -9.63 3.10 6.57
N PRO A 140 -10.26 4.18 7.08
CA PRO A 140 -9.57 5.45 7.19
C PRO A 140 -8.28 5.32 8.01
N MET A 141 -7.20 5.98 7.56
CA MET A 141 -5.92 5.94 8.27
C MET A 141 -6.07 6.47 9.69
N GLY A 142 -5.37 5.83 10.64
CA GLY A 142 -5.40 6.20 12.06
C GLY A 142 -6.58 5.64 12.85
N GLU A 143 -7.46 4.86 12.21
CA GLU A 143 -8.56 4.15 12.86
C GLU A 143 -8.25 2.66 12.97
N ALA A 144 -8.70 2.04 14.05
CA ALA A 144 -8.56 0.60 14.23
C ALA A 144 -9.37 -0.18 13.19
N PRO A 145 -8.82 -1.23 12.55
CA PRO A 145 -9.54 -2.00 11.54
C PRO A 145 -10.72 -2.77 12.15
N SER A 146 -11.92 -2.30 11.92
CA SER A 146 -13.14 -2.78 12.56
C SER A 146 -14.23 -3.10 11.52
N PRO A 147 -15.18 -4.00 11.81
CA PRO A 147 -16.34 -4.21 10.94
C PRO A 147 -17.17 -2.94 10.68
N TYR A 148 -17.05 -1.94 11.55
CA TYR A 148 -17.87 -0.71 11.49
C TYR A 148 -17.29 0.37 10.58
N ASN A 149 -15.99 0.31 10.27
CA ASN A 149 -15.30 1.33 9.47
C ASN A 149 -14.60 0.78 8.23
N SER A 150 -14.57 -0.53 8.05
CA SER A 150 -13.79 -1.19 7.02
C SER A 150 -14.66 -1.61 5.85
N ARG A 151 -14.11 -1.45 4.64
CA ARG A 151 -14.75 -1.93 3.42
C ARG A 151 -13.97 -3.10 2.83
N PHE A 152 -14.69 -4.04 2.22
CA PHE A 152 -14.12 -5.13 1.47
C PHE A 152 -13.46 -4.61 0.19
N GLU A 153 -12.26 -5.10 -0.12
CA GLU A 153 -11.56 -4.79 -1.34
C GLU A 153 -11.39 -6.03 -2.24
N SER A 154 -10.89 -7.13 -1.70
CA SER A 154 -10.65 -8.35 -2.47
C SER A 154 -10.38 -9.54 -1.55
N VAL A 155 -10.63 -10.75 -2.01
CA VAL A 155 -10.11 -11.96 -1.37
C VAL A 155 -8.61 -12.02 -1.64
N ALA A 156 -7.79 -12.07 -0.60
CA ALA A 156 -6.35 -12.01 -0.77
C ALA A 156 -5.58 -12.45 0.47
N TRP A 157 -4.47 -13.14 0.25
CA TRP A 157 -3.43 -13.35 1.27
C TRP A 157 -2.12 -12.62 0.94
N SER A 158 -2.04 -11.98 -0.23
CA SER A 158 -0.98 -11.02 -0.61
C SER A 158 -1.62 -9.90 -1.41
N ALA A 159 -1.16 -8.66 -1.25
CA ALA A 159 -1.88 -7.52 -1.79
C ALA A 159 -1.01 -6.31 -2.10
N SER A 160 -1.56 -5.42 -2.91
CA SER A 160 -1.12 -4.05 -3.12
C SER A 160 -2.32 -3.17 -3.45
N ALA A 161 -2.20 -1.88 -3.28
CA ALA A 161 -3.21 -0.91 -3.68
C ALA A 161 -2.57 0.45 -3.90
N CYS A 162 -3.13 1.25 -4.78
CA CYS A 162 -2.73 2.64 -5.02
C CYS A 162 -3.83 3.41 -5.73
N HIS A 163 -3.75 4.72 -5.70
CA HIS A 163 -4.71 5.62 -6.35
C HIS A 163 -4.00 6.37 -7.48
N ASP A 164 -4.55 6.34 -8.68
CA ASP A 164 -3.96 6.97 -9.86
C ASP A 164 -4.35 8.44 -10.05
N GLY A 165 -5.04 9.02 -9.07
CA GLY A 165 -5.62 10.37 -9.12
C GLY A 165 -7.10 10.40 -9.53
N ILE A 166 -7.61 9.29 -10.06
CA ILE A 166 -9.00 9.14 -10.48
C ILE A 166 -9.71 8.10 -9.61
N SER A 167 -9.10 6.93 -9.46
CA SER A 167 -9.71 5.80 -8.77
C SER A 167 -8.69 4.91 -8.08
N TRP A 168 -9.16 4.09 -7.15
CA TRP A 168 -8.36 3.07 -6.49
C TRP A 168 -8.14 1.87 -7.40
N LEU A 169 -6.87 1.49 -7.56
CA LEU A 169 -6.45 0.18 -8.02
C LEU A 169 -6.19 -0.69 -6.80
N THR A 170 -6.80 -1.87 -6.74
CA THR A 170 -6.49 -2.90 -5.76
C THR A 170 -6.04 -4.18 -6.44
N ILE A 171 -5.05 -4.83 -5.84
CA ILE A 171 -4.49 -6.09 -6.32
C ILE A 171 -4.57 -7.08 -5.16
N GLY A 172 -5.33 -8.15 -5.34
CA GLY A 172 -5.48 -9.20 -4.35
C GLY A 172 -5.09 -10.56 -4.92
N ILE A 173 -4.14 -11.23 -4.28
CA ILE A 173 -3.66 -12.56 -4.69
C ILE A 173 -4.22 -13.60 -3.74
N SER A 174 -4.85 -14.62 -4.28
CA SER A 174 -5.42 -15.74 -3.53
C SER A 174 -5.37 -17.02 -4.35
N GLY A 175 -5.78 -18.12 -3.74
CA GLY A 175 -5.82 -19.44 -4.35
C GLY A 175 -4.73 -20.38 -3.81
N PRO A 176 -4.56 -21.55 -4.42
CA PRO A 176 -3.56 -22.52 -3.98
C PRO A 176 -2.14 -22.04 -4.28
N ASP A 177 -1.17 -22.49 -3.50
CA ASP A 177 0.23 -22.11 -3.64
C ASP A 177 0.80 -22.36 -5.04
N ASN A 178 0.32 -23.41 -5.71
CA ASN A 178 0.78 -23.80 -7.04
C ASN A 178 -0.08 -23.26 -8.19
N GLY A 179 -1.02 -22.37 -7.92
CA GLY A 179 -1.94 -21.86 -8.92
C GLY A 179 -2.67 -20.60 -8.48
N ALA A 180 -1.99 -19.74 -7.71
CA ALA A 180 -2.56 -18.49 -7.25
C ALA A 180 -2.83 -17.52 -8.41
N VAL A 181 -3.80 -16.65 -8.21
CA VAL A 181 -4.21 -15.63 -9.17
C VAL A 181 -4.27 -14.27 -8.48
N ALA A 182 -3.69 -13.28 -9.11
CA ALA A 182 -3.87 -11.87 -8.74
C ALA A 182 -5.10 -11.32 -9.46
N VAL A 183 -6.05 -10.80 -8.71
CA VAL A 183 -7.24 -10.10 -9.24
C VAL A 183 -7.00 -8.60 -9.12
N LEU A 184 -7.08 -7.91 -10.25
CA LEU A 184 -6.98 -6.47 -10.32
C LEU A 184 -8.38 -5.87 -10.35
N LYS A 185 -8.63 -4.91 -9.46
CA LYS A 185 -9.87 -4.14 -9.43
C LYS A 185 -9.57 -2.66 -9.60
N TYR A 186 -10.36 -2.00 -10.39
CA TYR A 186 -10.33 -0.56 -10.57
C TYR A 186 -11.69 0.01 -10.24
N ASN A 187 -11.73 0.93 -9.29
CA ASN A 187 -12.97 1.45 -8.73
C ASN A 187 -13.92 0.33 -8.24
N GLY A 188 -13.36 -0.71 -7.61
CA GLY A 188 -14.11 -1.84 -7.06
C GLY A 188 -14.57 -2.88 -8.07
N ILE A 189 -14.26 -2.73 -9.36
CA ILE A 189 -14.69 -3.60 -10.43
C ILE A 189 -13.49 -4.41 -10.94
N ILE A 190 -13.65 -5.72 -11.09
CA ILE A 190 -12.62 -6.58 -11.66
C ILE A 190 -12.35 -6.16 -13.11
N THR A 191 -11.11 -5.82 -13.39
CA THR A 191 -10.68 -5.34 -14.70
C THR A 191 -9.65 -6.24 -15.37
N ASP A 192 -8.91 -7.03 -14.61
CA ASP A 192 -7.88 -7.94 -15.13
C ASP A 192 -7.49 -8.99 -14.10
N THR A 193 -6.74 -9.99 -14.54
CA THR A 193 -6.14 -11.02 -13.70
C THR A 193 -4.71 -11.31 -14.15
N ILE A 194 -3.85 -11.69 -13.20
CA ILE A 194 -2.49 -12.18 -13.46
C ILE A 194 -2.40 -13.57 -12.84
N LYS A 195 -2.15 -14.58 -13.67
CA LYS A 195 -1.96 -15.94 -13.20
C LYS A 195 -0.51 -16.18 -12.79
N SER A 196 -0.32 -17.01 -11.80
CA SER A 196 1.00 -17.53 -11.44
C SER A 196 1.70 -18.12 -12.68
N TRP A 197 2.95 -17.73 -12.88
CA TRP A 197 3.74 -18.16 -14.05
C TRP A 197 4.86 -19.15 -13.69
N ARG A 198 5.12 -19.34 -12.40
CA ARG A 198 6.08 -20.35 -11.87
C ARG A 198 5.42 -21.37 -10.95
N ASN A 199 4.12 -21.23 -10.70
CA ASN A 199 3.35 -22.14 -9.83
C ASN A 199 3.95 -22.31 -8.44
N ASN A 200 4.49 -21.25 -7.86
CA ASN A 200 5.15 -21.29 -6.57
C ASN A 200 4.93 -20.01 -5.77
N ILE A 201 3.72 -19.85 -5.26
CA ILE A 201 3.30 -18.77 -4.39
C ILE A 201 3.51 -17.40 -5.05
N LEU A 202 2.70 -17.09 -6.06
CA LEU A 202 2.63 -15.73 -6.61
C LEU A 202 2.34 -14.75 -5.47
N ARG A 203 3.13 -13.70 -5.34
CA ARG A 203 3.05 -12.74 -4.25
C ARG A 203 3.49 -11.36 -4.70
N THR A 204 3.05 -10.33 -3.99
CA THR A 204 3.32 -8.94 -4.34
C THR A 204 3.82 -8.12 -3.15
N GLN A 205 3.66 -6.83 -3.19
CA GLN A 205 4.39 -5.87 -2.37
C GLN A 205 4.03 -5.85 -0.89
N GLU A 206 2.79 -6.10 -0.52
CA GLU A 206 2.28 -5.83 0.84
C GLU A 206 2.45 -4.35 1.23
N SER A 207 2.49 -3.47 0.24
CA SER A 207 2.56 -2.01 0.34
C SER A 207 1.97 -1.37 -0.90
N GLU A 208 1.93 -0.04 -0.96
CA GLU A 208 1.31 0.62 -2.11
C GLU A 208 2.08 0.42 -3.41
N CYS A 209 1.36 0.29 -4.51
CA CYS A 209 1.92 0.44 -5.84
C CYS A 209 2.20 1.91 -6.13
N ALA A 210 3.02 2.20 -7.12
CA ALA A 210 3.40 3.57 -7.48
C ALA A 210 2.75 3.99 -8.78
N CYS A 211 2.15 5.17 -8.80
CA CYS A 211 1.47 5.69 -9.99
C CYS A 211 2.15 6.96 -10.51
N VAL A 212 2.32 7.03 -11.81
CA VAL A 212 2.89 8.16 -12.55
C VAL A 212 2.10 8.35 -13.83
N ASN A 213 1.59 9.56 -14.09
CA ASN A 213 0.81 9.89 -15.30
C ASN A 213 -0.39 8.95 -15.56
N GLY A 214 -1.09 8.53 -14.52
CA GLY A 214 -2.22 7.61 -14.63
C GLY A 214 -1.85 6.15 -14.85
N SER A 215 -0.58 5.82 -15.00
CA SER A 215 -0.06 4.45 -15.02
C SER A 215 0.40 4.05 -13.62
N CYS A 216 0.04 2.85 -13.19
CA CYS A 216 0.45 2.29 -11.90
C CYS A 216 1.38 1.11 -12.11
N PHE A 217 2.34 0.96 -11.22
CA PHE A 217 3.41 -0.03 -11.33
C PHE A 217 3.50 -0.85 -10.06
N THR A 218 3.64 -2.15 -10.22
CA THR A 218 3.88 -3.08 -9.11
C THR A 218 4.93 -4.12 -9.49
N VAL A 219 5.55 -4.70 -8.49
CA VAL A 219 6.49 -5.81 -8.62
C VAL A 219 5.88 -7.05 -7.99
N MET A 220 5.88 -8.16 -8.71
CA MET A 220 5.44 -9.45 -8.19
C MET A 220 6.58 -10.46 -8.27
N THR A 221 6.52 -11.43 -7.36
CA THR A 221 7.47 -12.53 -7.25
C THR A 221 6.73 -13.84 -7.37
N ASP A 222 7.32 -14.79 -8.07
CA ASP A 222 6.84 -16.16 -8.18
C ASP A 222 8.06 -17.10 -8.21
N GLY A 223 8.06 -18.10 -7.35
CA GLY A 223 9.20 -18.99 -7.22
C GLY A 223 9.67 -19.15 -5.76
N PRO A 224 10.78 -19.88 -5.55
CA PRO A 224 11.25 -20.20 -4.20
C PRO A 224 11.62 -18.95 -3.40
N SER A 225 11.40 -19.00 -2.08
CA SER A 225 11.76 -17.91 -1.16
C SER A 225 13.21 -17.98 -0.66
N ASN A 226 13.91 -19.07 -0.93
CA ASN A 226 15.30 -19.29 -0.51
C ASN A 226 16.22 -19.71 -1.67
N GLY A 227 15.93 -19.23 -2.87
CA GLY A 227 16.69 -19.50 -4.07
C GLY A 227 16.29 -18.55 -5.19
N GLN A 228 16.79 -18.82 -6.39
CA GLN A 228 16.43 -18.02 -7.56
C GLN A 228 14.94 -18.12 -7.85
N ALA A 229 14.26 -16.99 -7.81
CA ALA A 229 12.87 -16.88 -8.19
C ALA A 229 12.72 -16.03 -9.48
N SER A 230 11.50 -15.80 -9.90
CA SER A 230 11.15 -14.95 -11.03
C SER A 230 10.45 -13.70 -10.51
N TYR A 231 10.84 -12.56 -11.06
CA TYR A 231 10.35 -11.23 -10.67
C TYR A 231 9.85 -10.50 -11.89
N LYS A 232 8.66 -9.94 -11.82
CA LYS A 232 8.09 -9.14 -12.93
C LYS A 232 7.63 -7.77 -12.45
N ILE A 233 7.90 -6.77 -13.27
CA ILE A 233 7.30 -5.45 -13.18
C ILE A 233 6.05 -5.45 -14.06
N PHE A 234 4.94 -4.96 -13.52
CA PHE A 234 3.68 -4.78 -14.25
C PHE A 234 3.35 -3.30 -14.35
N LYS A 235 3.09 -2.84 -15.56
CA LYS A 235 2.49 -1.54 -15.85
C LYS A 235 0.99 -1.72 -16.02
N ILE A 236 0.20 -0.99 -15.25
CA ILE A 236 -1.25 -1.15 -15.15
C ILE A 236 -1.90 0.21 -15.41
N GLU A 237 -2.83 0.27 -16.33
CA GLU A 237 -3.61 1.47 -16.65
C GLU A 237 -5.09 1.18 -16.49
N LYS A 238 -5.77 1.95 -15.63
CA LYS A 238 -7.19 1.77 -15.30
C LYS A 238 -7.54 0.30 -15.00
N GLY A 239 -6.68 -0.34 -14.22
CA GLY A 239 -6.89 -1.71 -13.77
C GLY A 239 -6.52 -2.80 -14.77
N LYS A 240 -5.94 -2.48 -15.93
CA LYS A 240 -5.52 -3.45 -16.94
C LYS A 240 -4.00 -3.47 -17.09
N VAL A 241 -3.42 -4.65 -17.14
CA VAL A 241 -2.01 -4.84 -17.45
C VAL A 241 -1.77 -4.47 -18.91
N VAL A 242 -1.00 -3.41 -19.14
CA VAL A 242 -0.65 -2.94 -20.50
C VAL A 242 0.74 -3.36 -20.92
N LYS A 243 1.62 -3.63 -19.95
CA LYS A 243 3.00 -4.10 -20.21
C LYS A 243 3.54 -4.82 -18.99
N SER A 244 4.38 -5.79 -19.21
CA SER A 244 5.17 -6.42 -18.15
C SER A 244 6.57 -6.76 -18.65
N VAL A 245 7.51 -6.86 -17.72
CA VAL A 245 8.87 -7.29 -17.99
C VAL A 245 9.33 -8.21 -16.87
N GLU A 246 9.97 -9.33 -17.24
CA GLU A 246 10.66 -10.19 -16.29
C GLU A 246 12.07 -9.66 -16.08
N LEU A 247 12.47 -9.52 -14.80
CA LEU A 247 13.81 -9.06 -14.49
C LEU A 247 14.85 -10.13 -14.83
N ASN A 248 15.88 -9.75 -15.58
CA ASN A 248 17.08 -10.55 -15.72
C ASN A 248 17.96 -10.31 -14.50
N ALA A 249 17.73 -11.07 -13.44
CA ALA A 249 18.29 -10.85 -12.12
C ALA A 249 18.93 -12.11 -11.52
N PRO A 250 19.94 -12.68 -12.18
CA PRO A 250 20.63 -13.86 -11.65
C PRO A 250 21.30 -13.51 -10.31
N ASN A 251 21.12 -14.37 -9.32
CA ASN A 251 21.63 -14.19 -7.95
C ASN A 251 21.06 -13.00 -7.18
N TYR A 252 19.97 -12.39 -7.65
CA TYR A 252 19.18 -11.43 -6.90
C TYR A 252 17.94 -12.12 -6.31
N HIS A 253 17.41 -11.57 -5.23
CA HIS A 253 16.15 -12.00 -4.70
C HIS A 253 15.31 -10.76 -4.33
N TYR A 254 14.09 -10.69 -4.88
CA TYR A 254 13.17 -9.58 -4.69
C TYR A 254 11.84 -10.07 -4.16
N GLU A 255 11.49 -9.68 -2.97
CA GLU A 255 10.17 -9.91 -2.38
C GLU A 255 9.67 -8.65 -1.70
N GLU A 256 8.36 -8.53 -1.61
CA GLU A 256 7.70 -7.52 -0.77
C GLU A 256 8.32 -6.12 -0.99
N CYS A 257 8.43 -5.72 -2.25
CA CYS A 257 9.02 -4.44 -2.61
C CYS A 257 8.24 -3.27 -2.03
N SER A 258 8.95 -2.24 -1.58
CA SER A 258 8.40 -0.95 -1.19
C SER A 258 8.79 0.06 -2.24
N CYS A 259 7.80 0.52 -2.99
CA CYS A 259 8.00 1.36 -4.17
C CYS A 259 7.49 2.77 -3.95
N TYR A 260 8.11 3.73 -4.62
CA TYR A 260 7.68 5.12 -4.62
C TYR A 260 8.08 5.80 -5.93
N PRO A 261 7.30 6.80 -6.40
CA PRO A 261 7.69 7.60 -7.55
C PRO A 261 8.67 8.70 -7.13
N ASP A 262 9.61 9.01 -8.00
CA ASP A 262 10.55 10.13 -7.85
C ASP A 262 10.94 10.65 -9.23
N ALA A 263 10.64 11.91 -9.52
CA ALA A 263 10.92 12.57 -10.80
C ALA A 263 10.43 11.77 -12.03
N GLY A 264 9.25 11.18 -11.95
CA GLY A 264 8.62 10.43 -13.03
C GLY A 264 9.14 9.00 -13.22
N GLU A 265 10.09 8.56 -12.40
CA GLU A 265 10.59 7.19 -12.34
C GLU A 265 10.08 6.48 -11.08
N ILE A 266 10.23 5.18 -11.04
CA ILE A 266 9.85 4.34 -9.90
C ILE A 266 11.10 3.75 -9.27
N MET A 267 11.23 3.89 -7.96
CA MET A 267 12.23 3.23 -7.14
C MET A 267 11.56 2.23 -6.21
N CYS A 268 12.06 1.00 -6.18
CA CYS A 268 11.61 -0.03 -5.25
C CYS A 268 12.80 -0.54 -4.46
N VAL A 269 12.66 -0.63 -3.14
CA VAL A 269 13.60 -1.29 -2.24
C VAL A 269 12.89 -2.48 -1.62
N CYS A 270 13.51 -3.65 -1.68
CA CYS A 270 12.82 -4.92 -1.48
C CYS A 270 13.49 -5.77 -0.38
N ARG A 271 12.97 -6.98 -0.21
CA ARG A 271 13.49 -8.00 0.70
C ARG A 271 14.19 -9.08 -0.09
N ASP A 272 15.44 -9.39 0.29
CA ASP A 272 16.15 -10.59 -0.15
C ASP A 272 15.95 -11.67 0.92
N ASN A 273 15.08 -12.61 0.64
CA ASN A 273 14.80 -13.71 1.56
C ASN A 273 15.73 -14.92 1.33
N TRP A 274 16.55 -14.87 0.33
CA TRP A 274 17.52 -15.92 0.00
C TRP A 274 18.85 -15.72 0.73
N HIS A 275 19.46 -14.54 0.58
CA HIS A 275 20.75 -14.19 1.17
C HIS A 275 20.62 -13.48 2.53
N GLY A 276 19.59 -12.65 2.71
CA GLY A 276 19.34 -11.85 3.92
C GLY A 276 20.25 -10.62 4.02
N SER A 277 20.15 -9.92 5.13
CA SER A 277 20.98 -8.82 5.62
C SER A 277 20.88 -7.50 4.85
N ASN A 278 21.00 -7.48 3.54
CA ASN A 278 20.99 -6.28 2.72
C ASN A 278 19.75 -6.22 1.84
N ARG A 279 19.38 -5.01 1.41
CA ARG A 279 18.20 -4.82 0.58
C ARG A 279 18.54 -4.62 -0.88
N PRO A 280 17.96 -5.45 -1.76
CA PRO A 280 18.00 -5.23 -3.19
C PRO A 280 17.09 -4.08 -3.58
N TRP A 281 17.41 -3.41 -4.66
CA TRP A 281 16.56 -2.39 -5.26
C TRP A 281 16.40 -2.63 -6.76
N VAL A 282 15.32 -2.12 -7.29
CA VAL A 282 15.06 -2.01 -8.72
C VAL A 282 14.47 -0.63 -8.98
N SER A 283 14.99 0.05 -9.99
CA SER A 283 14.45 1.31 -10.49
C SER A 283 14.08 1.18 -11.95
N PHE A 284 13.04 1.87 -12.37
CA PHE A 284 12.58 1.80 -13.76
C PHE A 284 11.80 3.05 -14.16
N ASN A 285 11.80 3.30 -15.48
CA ASN A 285 10.99 4.35 -16.08
C ASN A 285 9.60 3.83 -16.49
N GLN A 286 8.79 4.70 -17.07
CA GLN A 286 7.44 4.37 -17.52
C GLN A 286 7.41 3.36 -18.68
N ASN A 287 8.52 3.16 -19.37
CA ASN A 287 8.67 2.15 -20.43
C ASN A 287 9.14 0.80 -19.89
N LEU A 288 9.33 0.67 -18.57
CA LEU A 288 9.87 -0.49 -17.86
C LEU A 288 11.35 -0.81 -18.22
N ASP A 289 12.10 0.18 -18.67
CA ASP A 289 13.55 0.09 -18.70
C ASP A 289 14.05 0.17 -17.26
N TYR A 290 14.77 -0.85 -16.81
CA TYR A 290 15.09 -1.02 -15.40
C TYR A 290 16.57 -1.12 -15.12
N GLN A 291 16.94 -0.80 -13.87
CA GLN A 291 18.26 -1.02 -13.30
C GLN A 291 18.13 -1.82 -12.00
N LEU A 292 19.11 -2.63 -11.69
CA LEU A 292 19.16 -3.51 -10.53
C LEU A 292 20.37 -3.19 -9.67
N GLY A 293 20.24 -3.43 -8.37
CA GLY A 293 21.34 -3.32 -7.43
C GLY A 293 20.95 -3.71 -6.02
N TYR A 294 21.90 -3.55 -5.13
CA TYR A 294 21.73 -3.60 -3.68
C TYR A 294 22.15 -2.27 -3.08
N VAL A 295 21.54 -1.90 -1.96
CA VAL A 295 21.98 -0.74 -1.19
C VAL A 295 23.43 -0.98 -0.77
N CYS A 296 24.30 -0.02 -1.00
CA CYS A 296 25.74 -0.20 -0.78
C CYS A 296 26.13 -0.03 0.69
N SER A 297 25.43 0.80 1.45
CA SER A 297 25.74 1.10 2.85
C SER A 297 25.97 -0.13 3.72
N GLY A 298 26.99 -0.06 4.57
CA GLY A 298 27.20 -1.05 5.62
C GLY A 298 26.25 -0.88 6.81
N VAL A 299 25.31 0.06 6.76
CA VAL A 299 24.15 0.16 7.65
C VAL A 299 23.07 -0.73 7.05
N PHE A 300 23.09 -2.00 7.39
CA PHE A 300 22.21 -3.00 6.80
C PHE A 300 20.76 -2.82 7.24
N GLY A 301 19.82 -2.86 6.28
CA GLY A 301 18.41 -2.58 6.52
C GLY A 301 17.54 -3.78 6.85
N ASP A 302 18.01 -5.00 6.61
CA ASP A 302 17.21 -6.22 6.79
C ASP A 302 17.32 -6.77 8.22
N ASN A 303 16.56 -7.82 8.50
CA ASN A 303 16.57 -8.52 9.78
C ASN A 303 16.29 -10.02 9.53
N PRO A 304 17.15 -10.96 9.99
CA PRO A 304 18.38 -10.73 10.73
C PRO A 304 19.50 -10.07 9.90
N ARG A 305 20.43 -9.44 10.59
CA ARG A 305 21.58 -8.78 9.95
C ARG A 305 22.80 -8.82 10.88
N PRO A 306 24.04 -8.72 10.34
CA PRO A 306 25.22 -8.49 11.17
C PRO A 306 25.24 -7.06 11.73
N ASN A 307 26.16 -6.79 12.63
CA ASN A 307 26.45 -5.43 13.09
C ASN A 307 26.86 -4.54 11.91
N ASP A 308 26.62 -3.24 12.05
CA ASP A 308 27.04 -2.27 11.04
C ASP A 308 28.54 -2.38 10.76
N GLY A 309 28.90 -2.24 9.51
CA GLY A 309 30.27 -2.44 9.07
C GLY A 309 30.45 -2.03 7.63
N THR A 310 31.07 -2.90 6.85
CA THR A 310 31.31 -2.68 5.42
C THR A 310 30.25 -3.40 4.59
N GLY A 311 29.56 -2.66 3.73
CA GLY A 311 28.67 -3.20 2.72
C GLY A 311 29.42 -3.70 1.47
N ASN A 312 28.69 -4.18 0.48
CA ASN A 312 29.32 -4.68 -0.76
C ASN A 312 28.52 -4.37 -2.03
N CYS A 313 27.48 -3.55 -1.94
CA CYS A 313 26.57 -3.25 -3.07
C CYS A 313 25.98 -4.51 -3.71
N GLY A 314 25.84 -5.58 -2.96
CA GLY A 314 25.40 -6.88 -3.44
C GLY A 314 24.72 -7.69 -2.33
N PRO A 315 24.30 -8.92 -2.64
CA PRO A 315 23.71 -9.80 -1.63
C PRO A 315 24.76 -10.16 -0.57
N MET A 316 24.29 -10.20 0.69
CA MET A 316 25.12 -10.59 1.83
C MET A 316 24.50 -11.79 2.52
N SER A 317 25.18 -12.91 2.50
CA SER A 317 24.64 -14.19 2.96
C SER A 317 24.99 -14.55 4.41
N SER A 318 25.26 -13.58 5.26
CA SER A 318 25.79 -13.83 6.61
C SER A 318 24.76 -14.43 7.58
N ASN A 319 23.45 -14.28 7.36
CA ASN A 319 22.40 -14.68 8.30
C ASN A 319 21.36 -15.65 7.72
N GLY A 320 21.56 -16.15 6.50
CA GLY A 320 20.75 -17.21 5.92
C GLY A 320 19.41 -16.76 5.35
N ALA A 321 18.59 -17.75 5.00
CA ALA A 321 17.36 -17.58 4.23
C ALA A 321 16.20 -17.06 5.11
N TYR A 322 16.18 -15.79 5.38
CA TYR A 322 15.10 -15.09 6.07
C TYR A 322 15.23 -13.58 5.86
N GLY A 323 14.21 -12.83 6.26
CA GLY A 323 14.21 -11.39 6.14
C GLY A 323 12.95 -10.75 6.73
N VAL A 324 12.81 -9.47 6.52
CA VAL A 324 11.63 -8.67 6.85
C VAL A 324 11.38 -7.66 5.75
N LYS A 325 10.11 -7.45 5.39
CA LYS A 325 9.76 -6.35 4.50
C LYS A 325 10.18 -5.02 5.13
N GLY A 326 10.84 -4.19 4.35
CA GLY A 326 11.26 -2.85 4.72
C GLY A 326 11.33 -1.91 3.53
N PHE A 327 11.89 -0.74 3.75
CA PHE A 327 11.98 0.32 2.75
C PHE A 327 13.26 1.13 2.94
N SER A 328 13.58 1.92 1.92
CA SER A 328 14.57 2.99 2.00
C SER A 328 14.21 4.10 1.02
N PHE A 329 14.64 5.32 1.27
CA PHE A 329 14.47 6.44 0.36
C PHE A 329 15.83 6.93 -0.13
N LYS A 330 16.02 6.88 -1.44
CA LYS A 330 17.24 7.39 -2.12
C LYS A 330 17.16 8.89 -2.30
N TYR A 331 18.21 9.59 -1.89
CA TYR A 331 18.41 11.03 -2.13
C TYR A 331 19.81 11.25 -2.69
N GLY A 332 19.93 11.36 -4.01
CA GLY A 332 21.24 11.47 -4.66
C GLY A 332 22.12 10.24 -4.37
N ASN A 333 23.30 10.45 -3.80
CA ASN A 333 24.20 9.37 -3.36
C ASN A 333 23.88 8.85 -1.95
N GLY A 334 23.00 9.54 -1.24
CA GLY A 334 22.58 9.19 0.12
C GLY A 334 21.32 8.35 0.16
N VAL A 335 21.07 7.82 1.32
CA VAL A 335 19.89 6.98 1.57
C VAL A 335 19.40 7.14 3.00
N TRP A 336 18.09 7.25 3.17
CA TRP A 336 17.41 7.04 4.44
C TRP A 336 17.04 5.56 4.56
N ILE A 337 17.55 4.91 5.59
CA ILE A 337 17.31 3.49 5.87
C ILE A 337 16.37 3.39 7.06
N GLY A 338 15.22 2.76 6.86
CA GLY A 338 14.33 2.35 7.94
C GLY A 338 14.58 0.89 8.29
N ARG A 339 14.73 0.59 9.60
CA ARG A 339 15.01 -0.78 10.03
C ARG A 339 14.57 -1.04 11.47
N THR A 340 14.40 -2.32 11.78
CA THR A 340 14.25 -2.75 13.17
C THR A 340 15.53 -2.42 13.98
N LYS A 341 15.40 -2.05 15.24
CA LYS A 341 16.57 -1.81 16.11
C LYS A 341 17.30 -3.10 16.45
N SER A 342 16.56 -4.17 16.70
CA SER A 342 17.16 -5.49 16.91
C SER A 342 17.76 -6.02 15.62
N THR A 343 18.93 -6.65 15.71
CA THR A 343 19.59 -7.31 14.58
C THR A 343 19.08 -8.74 14.33
N SER A 344 18.31 -9.29 15.26
CA SER A 344 17.91 -10.70 15.24
C SER A 344 16.41 -10.93 15.36
N SER A 345 15.65 -9.94 15.83
CA SER A 345 14.20 -10.03 15.98
C SER A 345 13.51 -8.80 15.44
N ARG A 346 12.19 -8.93 15.17
CA ARG A 346 11.35 -7.83 14.72
C ARG A 346 10.92 -6.98 15.90
N SER A 347 11.83 -6.11 16.37
CA SER A 347 11.67 -5.30 17.58
C SER A 347 12.28 -3.92 17.41
N GLY A 348 11.56 -2.90 17.86
CA GLY A 348 11.95 -1.50 17.74
C GLY A 348 11.97 -1.02 16.29
N PHE A 349 12.26 0.25 16.09
CA PHE A 349 12.44 0.84 14.76
C PHE A 349 13.30 2.11 14.83
N GLU A 350 14.11 2.31 13.81
CA GLU A 350 14.98 3.48 13.67
C GLU A 350 15.12 3.91 12.22
N MET A 351 15.40 5.20 12.02
CA MET A 351 15.74 5.81 10.74
C MET A 351 17.18 6.30 10.76
N ILE A 352 17.93 5.96 9.73
CA ILE A 352 19.35 6.31 9.62
C ILE A 352 19.59 6.98 8.27
N TRP A 353 20.21 8.17 8.30
CA TRP A 353 20.69 8.86 7.13
C TRP A 353 22.17 8.56 6.91
N ASP A 354 22.48 7.89 5.81
CA ASP A 354 23.84 7.69 5.32
C ASP A 354 24.04 8.51 4.05
N PRO A 355 24.83 9.61 4.11
CA PRO A 355 24.91 10.58 3.01
C PRO A 355 25.55 10.02 1.73
N ASN A 356 26.26 8.90 1.82
CA ASN A 356 26.89 8.23 0.69
C ASN A 356 26.45 6.77 0.53
N GLY A 357 25.50 6.31 1.34
CA GLY A 357 25.16 4.91 1.51
C GLY A 357 24.49 4.24 0.31
N TRP A 358 24.03 5.01 -0.68
CA TRP A 358 23.54 4.43 -1.93
C TRP A 358 24.67 3.95 -2.83
N THR A 359 25.82 4.60 -2.78
CA THR A 359 26.97 4.36 -3.68
C THR A 359 28.21 3.84 -2.99
N GLU A 360 28.37 4.06 -1.67
CA GLU A 360 29.55 3.68 -0.92
C GLU A 360 29.26 2.59 0.13
N THR A 361 30.24 1.74 0.36
CA THR A 361 30.10 0.52 1.16
C THR A 361 30.38 0.71 2.65
N ASP A 362 30.80 1.86 3.08
CA ASP A 362 31.06 2.13 4.50
C ASP A 362 29.75 2.30 5.29
N SER A 363 29.86 2.45 6.62
CA SER A 363 28.73 2.67 7.52
C SER A 363 28.75 4.07 8.16
N SER A 364 29.28 5.06 7.46
CA SER A 364 29.44 6.45 7.92
C SER A 364 28.11 7.19 7.89
N PHE A 365 27.18 6.84 8.74
CA PHE A 365 25.94 7.58 8.86
C PHE A 365 26.13 8.91 9.63
N SER A 366 25.39 9.94 9.25
CA SER A 366 25.46 11.27 9.90
C SER A 366 24.27 11.57 10.80
N VAL A 367 23.14 10.90 10.61
CA VAL A 367 21.95 11.08 11.44
C VAL A 367 21.37 9.71 11.80
N LYS A 368 21.06 9.55 13.07
CA LYS A 368 20.27 8.43 13.58
C LYS A 368 19.10 8.99 14.37
N GLN A 369 17.90 8.61 13.95
CA GLN A 369 16.67 8.97 14.63
C GLN A 369 15.98 7.72 15.17
N ASP A 370 15.91 7.58 16.48
CA ASP A 370 15.11 6.56 17.14
C ASP A 370 13.62 6.93 17.02
N ILE A 371 12.82 5.99 16.56
CA ILE A 371 11.38 6.16 16.54
C ILE A 371 10.82 5.65 17.86
N VAL A 372 10.90 6.50 18.88
CA VAL A 372 10.63 6.15 20.29
C VAL A 372 9.21 5.66 20.57
N ALA A 373 8.26 5.92 19.67
CA ALA A 373 6.91 5.36 19.75
C ALA A 373 6.88 3.83 19.50
N ILE A 374 8.00 3.25 19.04
CA ILE A 374 8.14 1.83 18.73
C ILE A 374 9.30 1.27 19.56
N THR A 375 8.99 0.83 20.78
CA THR A 375 9.97 0.34 21.75
C THR A 375 9.86 -1.17 22.00
N ASP A 376 8.83 -1.82 21.48
CA ASP A 376 8.55 -3.25 21.67
C ASP A 376 8.51 -3.95 20.29
N TRP A 377 7.72 -5.01 20.15
CA TRP A 377 7.59 -5.76 18.90
C TRP A 377 7.21 -4.85 17.73
N SER A 378 7.84 -5.06 16.62
CA SER A 378 7.53 -4.45 15.33
C SER A 378 7.31 -5.54 14.27
N GLY A 379 7.55 -5.26 13.02
CA GLY A 379 7.35 -6.23 11.96
C GLY A 379 7.71 -5.64 10.61
N TYR A 380 6.81 -5.78 9.66
CA TYR A 380 6.95 -5.17 8.35
C TYR A 380 6.97 -3.66 8.45
N SER A 381 7.62 -3.04 7.49
CA SER A 381 7.56 -1.61 7.23
C SER A 381 7.54 -1.37 5.73
N GLY A 382 7.00 -0.25 5.32
CA GLY A 382 6.91 0.05 3.91
C GLY A 382 6.74 1.54 3.65
N SER A 383 7.08 1.94 2.43
CA SER A 383 6.94 3.30 1.96
C SER A 383 5.52 3.61 1.49
N PHE A 384 5.13 4.85 1.64
CA PHE A 384 4.04 5.47 0.91
C PHE A 384 4.37 6.94 0.69
N VAL A 385 3.66 7.59 -0.19
CA VAL A 385 3.90 8.99 -0.49
C VAL A 385 2.60 9.79 -0.45
N GLN A 386 2.74 11.08 -0.23
CA GLN A 386 1.66 12.05 -0.37
C GLN A 386 1.99 12.99 -1.52
N HIS A 387 1.11 13.00 -2.52
CA HIS A 387 1.26 13.84 -3.70
C HIS A 387 0.93 15.32 -3.39
N PRO A 388 1.45 16.26 -4.17
CA PRO A 388 1.20 17.70 -4.01
C PRO A 388 -0.27 18.08 -3.90
N GLU A 389 -1.15 17.39 -4.59
CA GLU A 389 -2.60 17.65 -4.55
C GLU A 389 -3.21 17.41 -3.18
N LEU A 390 -2.65 16.47 -2.41
CA LEU A 390 -3.11 16.20 -1.04
C LEU A 390 -2.50 17.19 -0.04
N THR A 391 -1.22 17.49 -0.17
CA THR A 391 -0.47 18.24 0.83
C THR A 391 -0.40 19.75 0.57
N GLY A 392 -0.60 20.17 -0.68
CA GLY A 392 -0.35 21.54 -1.12
C GLY A 392 1.13 21.89 -1.27
N LEU A 393 2.04 20.94 -1.10
CA LEU A 393 3.47 21.12 -1.35
C LEU A 393 3.76 21.06 -2.85
N ASP A 394 4.94 21.50 -3.27
CA ASP A 394 5.41 21.43 -4.66
C ASP A 394 6.22 20.16 -4.96
N CYS A 395 6.33 19.25 -4.01
CA CYS A 395 7.10 18.03 -4.07
C CYS A 395 6.33 16.85 -3.46
N ILE A 396 6.80 15.64 -3.70
CA ILE A 396 6.21 14.40 -3.16
C ILE A 396 6.74 14.18 -1.74
N ARG A 397 5.84 14.13 -0.76
CA ARG A 397 6.22 13.91 0.63
C ARG A 397 6.46 12.42 0.88
N PRO A 398 7.68 12.01 1.28
CA PRO A 398 7.96 10.62 1.62
C PRO A 398 7.40 10.30 3.01
N CYS A 399 6.77 9.14 3.11
CA CYS A 399 6.20 8.61 4.34
C CYS A 399 6.52 7.12 4.47
N PHE A 400 6.39 6.59 5.66
CA PHE A 400 6.44 5.15 5.89
C PHE A 400 5.50 4.73 7.01
N TRP A 401 5.14 3.46 6.98
CA TRP A 401 4.39 2.81 8.04
C TRP A 401 5.21 1.67 8.65
N VAL A 402 4.90 1.33 9.87
CA VAL A 402 5.48 0.18 10.59
C VAL A 402 4.34 -0.65 11.14
N GLU A 403 4.41 -1.96 10.91
CA GLU A 403 3.52 -2.96 11.48
C GLU A 403 3.97 -3.28 12.90
N LEU A 404 3.07 -3.17 13.86
CA LEU A 404 3.30 -3.48 15.28
C LEU A 404 2.66 -4.82 15.57
N ILE A 405 3.42 -5.91 15.42
CA ILE A 405 2.92 -7.28 15.61
C ILE A 405 2.85 -7.60 17.09
N ARG A 406 1.75 -8.25 17.49
CA ARG A 406 1.57 -8.84 18.81
C ARG A 406 1.08 -10.28 18.66
N GLY A 407 1.26 -11.06 19.72
CA GLY A 407 0.85 -12.45 19.73
C GLY A 407 1.97 -13.42 19.32
N ARG A 408 1.57 -14.56 18.79
CA ARG A 408 2.51 -15.62 18.42
C ARG A 408 3.46 -15.19 17.30
N PRO A 409 4.71 -15.71 17.29
CA PRO A 409 5.28 -16.67 18.23
C PRO A 409 5.89 -16.04 19.50
N LYS A 410 5.93 -14.71 19.60
CA LYS A 410 6.65 -14.00 20.67
C LYS A 410 5.89 -13.93 22.00
N GLU A 411 4.56 -14.00 21.93
CA GLU A 411 3.68 -13.97 23.11
C GLU A 411 2.78 -15.21 23.14
N ASN A 412 2.34 -15.58 24.33
CA ASN A 412 1.49 -16.76 24.53
C ASN A 412 0.02 -16.40 24.25
N THR A 413 -0.33 -16.28 22.99
CA THR A 413 -1.69 -16.04 22.50
C THR A 413 -2.12 -17.14 21.54
N ILE A 414 -3.41 -17.17 21.18
CA ILE A 414 -3.95 -18.09 20.17
C ILE A 414 -3.99 -17.46 18.76
N TRP A 415 -3.53 -16.23 18.64
CA TRP A 415 -3.56 -15.42 17.41
C TRP A 415 -2.23 -14.68 17.20
N THR A 416 -2.05 -14.20 16.01
CA THR A 416 -1.04 -13.19 15.63
C THR A 416 -1.77 -12.05 14.96
N SER A 417 -1.55 -10.83 15.40
CA SER A 417 -2.17 -9.65 14.81
C SER A 417 -1.23 -8.47 14.83
N GLY A 418 -1.53 -7.45 14.02
CA GLY A 418 -0.75 -6.24 13.93
C GLY A 418 -1.64 -4.99 14.05
N SER A 419 -0.99 -3.88 14.32
CA SER A 419 -1.53 -2.54 14.16
C SER A 419 -0.54 -1.72 13.36
N SER A 420 -0.89 -0.51 12.96
CA SER A 420 -0.01 0.35 12.17
C SER A 420 0.27 1.68 12.84
N ILE A 421 1.47 2.16 12.62
CA ILE A 421 1.91 3.52 12.95
C ILE A 421 2.61 4.08 11.73
N SER A 422 2.45 5.37 11.45
CA SER A 422 3.06 6.00 10.28
C SER A 422 3.78 7.29 10.64
N PHE A 423 4.77 7.60 9.82
CA PHE A 423 5.62 8.79 9.92
C PHE A 423 5.77 9.40 8.55
N CYS A 424 5.90 10.71 8.50
CA CYS A 424 6.21 11.42 7.25
C CYS A 424 7.43 12.29 7.43
N GLY A 425 8.13 12.53 6.32
CA GLY A 425 9.29 13.40 6.28
C GLY A 425 8.93 14.85 6.62
N VAL A 426 9.81 15.50 7.38
CA VAL A 426 9.73 16.92 7.76
C VAL A 426 11.02 17.62 7.42
N ASN A 427 10.92 18.91 7.11
CA ASN A 427 12.09 19.74 6.89
C ASN A 427 12.12 20.86 7.95
N SER A 428 13.16 20.89 8.77
CA SER A 428 13.33 21.89 9.83
C SER A 428 13.55 23.32 9.32
N GLU A 429 13.84 23.50 8.03
CA GLU A 429 13.98 24.82 7.42
C GLU A 429 12.64 25.45 7.03
N THR A 430 11.54 24.68 7.10
CA THR A 430 10.19 25.11 6.69
C THR A 430 9.20 25.20 7.83
N VAL A 431 9.65 25.07 9.09
CA VAL A 431 8.81 25.20 10.30
C VAL A 431 9.10 26.53 11.01
#